data_c4972d298786250d5b4b59985f8a323f
#
_entry.id   c4972d298786250d5b4b59985f8a323f
#
_cell.length_a   1.000
_cell.length_b   1.000
_cell.length_c   1.000
_cell.angle_alpha   90.00
_cell.angle_beta   90.00
_cell.angle_gamma   90.00
#
_symmetry.space_group_name_H-M   'P 1'
#
loop_
_entity.id
_entity.type
_entity.pdbx_description
1 polymer ?
#
loop_
_entity_poly.entity_id
_entity_poly.type
_entity_poly.pdbx_seq_one_letter_code
_entity_poly.pdbx_strand_id
1 'polypeptide(L)'
;MKRLWIWVLPLLLFASQALANTVWIVPVKGAIGPATSDYLSREIEEAQLNGVSLVILEMDTPGGLDSAMRDIIHAITTSSTPIATWVGPSGSRAASAGTYILLASHVAVMAEATNLGAATPVALGGAPQPTSSDDGKDQNAEETSEGTNESSEKVPAKTAME
;
A
#
# COMPACT_ATOMS: atom_id res chain seq x y z
N MET A 1 39.84 45.46 -30.91
CA MET A 1 39.11 45.09 -29.65
C MET A 1 37.59 44.97 -29.83
N LYS A 2 36.98 45.35 -30.96
CA LYS A 2 35.51 45.27 -31.16
C LYS A 2 34.98 43.91 -31.68
N ARG A 3 35.83 42.99 -32.11
CA ARG A 3 35.40 41.68 -32.68
C ARG A 3 35.29 40.55 -31.67
N LEU A 4 35.82 40.72 -30.47
CA LEU A 4 35.75 39.68 -29.41
C LEU A 4 34.35 39.57 -28.79
N TRP A 5 33.58 40.66 -28.76
CA TRP A 5 32.24 40.71 -28.19
C TRP A 5 31.18 39.94 -29.00
N ILE A 6 31.42 39.71 -30.29
CA ILE A 6 30.49 39.01 -31.18
C ILE A 6 30.43 37.50 -30.83
N TRP A 7 31.50 36.96 -30.27
CA TRP A 7 31.56 35.54 -29.86
C TRP A 7 31.21 35.29 -28.41
N VAL A 8 31.24 36.30 -27.56
CA VAL A 8 30.89 36.21 -26.14
C VAL A 8 29.37 36.22 -25.95
N LEU A 9 28.64 36.95 -26.77
CA LEU A 9 27.18 37.06 -26.68
C LEU A 9 26.44 35.74 -26.95
N PRO A 10 26.75 34.93 -27.98
CA PRO A 10 26.13 33.62 -28.16
C PRO A 10 26.55 32.59 -27.09
N LEU A 11 27.76 32.69 -26.55
CA LEU A 11 28.22 31.81 -25.48
C LEU A 11 27.45 32.04 -24.16
N LEU A 12 27.06 33.29 -23.88
CA LEU A 12 26.23 33.63 -22.72
C LEU A 12 24.77 33.17 -22.87
N LEU A 13 24.25 33.06 -24.08
CA LEU A 13 22.89 32.55 -24.35
C LEU A 13 22.79 31.03 -24.23
N PHE A 14 23.89 30.29 -24.31
CA PHE A 14 23.91 28.83 -24.11
C PHE A 14 23.99 28.41 -22.63
N ALA A 15 24.25 29.32 -21.71
CA ALA A 15 24.50 29.03 -20.30
C ALA A 15 23.23 28.91 -19.42
N SER A 16 22.02 29.00 -19.98
CA SER A 16 20.78 29.11 -19.17
C SER A 16 19.77 28.00 -19.38
N GLN A 17 20.20 26.80 -19.69
CA GLN A 17 19.32 25.63 -19.56
C GLN A 17 19.47 25.05 -18.15
N ALA A 18 19.05 25.79 -17.15
CA ALA A 18 18.77 25.20 -15.85
C ALA A 18 17.57 24.24 -16.00
N LEU A 19 17.85 22.96 -16.17
CA LEU A 19 16.82 21.92 -16.09
C LEU A 19 16.24 21.97 -14.68
N ALA A 20 15.13 22.66 -14.54
CA ALA A 20 14.36 22.62 -13.30
C ALA A 20 13.77 21.21 -13.17
N ASN A 21 14.35 20.41 -12.29
CA ASN A 21 13.79 19.12 -11.95
C ASN A 21 12.48 19.34 -11.16
N THR A 22 11.36 19.02 -11.79
CA THR A 22 10.06 19.10 -11.14
C THR A 22 9.81 17.79 -10.38
N VAL A 23 9.41 17.91 -9.12
CA VAL A 23 9.03 16.78 -8.28
C VAL A 23 7.56 16.96 -7.86
N TRP A 24 6.75 15.94 -8.04
CA TRP A 24 5.37 15.93 -7.56
C TRP A 24 5.24 15.15 -6.28
N ILE A 25 4.46 15.69 -5.34
CA ILE A 25 4.10 15.00 -4.10
C ILE A 25 2.61 14.69 -4.16
N VAL A 26 2.28 13.41 -4.16
CA VAL A 26 0.91 12.91 -4.29
C VAL A 26 0.51 12.24 -2.97
N PRO A 27 -0.47 12.80 -2.24
CA PRO A 27 -0.88 12.23 -0.97
C PRO A 27 -1.72 10.96 -1.17
N VAL A 28 -1.41 9.92 -0.40
CA VAL A 28 -2.12 8.63 -0.34
C VAL A 28 -2.59 8.41 1.09
N LYS A 29 -3.74 8.97 1.45
CA LYS A 29 -4.26 8.95 2.83
C LYS A 29 -5.56 8.16 2.91
N GLY A 30 -5.67 7.33 3.96
CA GLY A 30 -6.87 6.53 4.19
C GLY A 30 -6.90 5.22 3.40
N ALA A 31 -8.08 4.63 3.23
CA ALA A 31 -8.24 3.32 2.62
C ALA A 31 -7.96 3.33 1.11
N ILE A 32 -7.26 2.29 0.63
CA ILE A 32 -7.03 2.05 -0.79
C ILE A 32 -8.30 1.45 -1.41
N GLY A 33 -8.92 2.21 -2.30
CA GLY A 33 -10.13 1.82 -3.02
C GLY A 33 -10.10 2.27 -4.48
N PRO A 34 -11.19 2.03 -5.24
CA PRO A 34 -11.25 2.38 -6.68
C PRO A 34 -10.96 3.86 -6.95
N ALA A 35 -11.52 4.76 -6.13
CA ALA A 35 -11.26 6.19 -6.28
C ALA A 35 -9.79 6.56 -6.05
N THR A 36 -9.12 5.87 -5.12
CA THR A 36 -7.70 6.07 -4.86
C THR A 36 -6.85 5.54 -6.01
N SER A 37 -7.18 4.35 -6.55
CA SER A 37 -6.44 3.80 -7.69
C SER A 37 -6.60 4.64 -8.95
N ASP A 38 -7.82 5.11 -9.25
CA ASP A 38 -8.08 6.00 -10.38
C ASP A 38 -7.33 7.33 -10.24
N TYR A 39 -7.33 7.89 -9.03
CA TYR A 39 -6.60 9.13 -8.75
C TYR A 39 -5.10 8.95 -8.97
N LEU A 40 -4.49 7.94 -8.34
CA LEU A 40 -3.05 7.72 -8.44
C LEU A 40 -2.60 7.36 -9.86
N SER A 41 -3.38 6.56 -10.58
CA SER A 41 -3.07 6.20 -11.97
C SER A 41 -3.05 7.43 -12.86
N ARG A 42 -4.00 8.35 -12.70
CA ARG A 42 -4.03 9.62 -13.44
C ARG A 42 -2.88 10.55 -13.07
N GLU A 43 -2.58 10.70 -11.78
CA GLU A 43 -1.46 11.56 -11.35
C GLU A 43 -0.12 11.04 -11.88
N ILE A 44 0.07 9.73 -11.91
CA ILE A 44 1.29 9.11 -12.48
C ILE A 44 1.36 9.34 -13.99
N GLU A 45 0.26 9.14 -14.72
CA GLU A 45 0.20 9.39 -16.16
C GLU A 45 0.45 10.86 -16.49
N GLU A 46 -0.20 11.76 -15.75
CA GLU A 46 -0.04 13.20 -15.93
C GLU A 46 1.40 13.67 -15.63
N ALA A 47 2.03 13.10 -14.60
CA ALA A 47 3.43 13.37 -14.31
C ALA A 47 4.36 12.97 -15.47
N GLN A 48 4.10 11.83 -16.12
CA GLN A 48 4.86 11.40 -17.30
C GLN A 48 4.67 12.37 -18.47
N LEU A 49 3.43 12.79 -18.76
CA LEU A 49 3.11 13.71 -19.84
C LEU A 49 3.75 15.09 -19.64
N ASN A 50 3.91 15.52 -18.38
CA ASN A 50 4.52 16.79 -18.01
C ASN A 50 6.06 16.72 -17.83
N GLY A 51 6.68 15.55 -18.05
CA GLY A 51 8.12 15.38 -17.91
C GLY A 51 8.63 15.58 -16.48
N VAL A 52 7.80 15.20 -15.50
CA VAL A 52 8.16 15.27 -14.07
C VAL A 52 9.32 14.32 -13.80
N SER A 53 10.31 14.80 -13.05
CA SER A 53 11.54 14.04 -12.79
C SER A 53 11.38 12.96 -11.71
N LEU A 54 10.42 13.14 -10.80
CA LEU A 54 10.14 12.21 -9.71
C LEU A 54 8.72 12.43 -9.18
N VAL A 55 7.98 11.35 -8.95
CA VAL A 55 6.73 11.37 -8.17
C VAL A 55 7.01 10.79 -6.80
N ILE A 56 6.57 11.47 -5.75
CA ILE A 56 6.63 10.99 -4.37
C ILE A 56 5.21 10.70 -3.89
N LEU A 57 4.91 9.45 -3.59
CA LEU A 57 3.67 9.06 -2.94
C LEU A 57 3.83 9.22 -1.42
N GLU A 58 3.22 10.25 -0.84
CA GLU A 58 3.17 10.44 0.62
C GLU A 58 2.11 9.54 1.22
N MET A 59 2.52 8.47 1.89
CA MET A 59 1.64 7.37 2.27
C MET A 59 1.32 7.32 3.75
N ASP A 60 0.01 7.29 4.05
CA ASP A 60 -0.55 6.93 5.37
C ASP A 60 -1.85 6.15 5.16
N THR A 61 -1.77 4.81 5.13
CA THR A 61 -2.90 3.94 4.80
C THR A 61 -3.02 2.73 5.72
N PRO A 62 -4.25 2.38 6.15
CA PRO A 62 -4.53 1.10 6.81
C PRO A 62 -4.57 -0.07 5.81
N GLY A 63 -4.43 0.18 4.51
CA GLY A 63 -4.63 -0.79 3.45
C GLY A 63 -5.94 -0.60 2.70
N GLY A 64 -6.42 -1.65 2.03
CA GLY A 64 -7.67 -1.61 1.28
C GLY A 64 -7.85 -2.76 0.32
N LEU A 65 -8.56 -2.53 -0.78
CA LEU A 65 -8.94 -3.56 -1.75
C LEU A 65 -7.75 -4.05 -2.57
N ASP A 66 -7.66 -5.36 -2.75
CA ASP A 66 -6.62 -6.02 -3.55
C ASP A 66 -6.63 -5.56 -5.02
N SER A 67 -7.81 -5.43 -5.64
CA SER A 67 -7.93 -4.96 -7.02
C SER A 67 -7.35 -3.55 -7.19
N ALA A 68 -7.75 -2.62 -6.33
CA ALA A 68 -7.23 -1.25 -6.36
C ALA A 68 -5.72 -1.18 -6.11
N MET A 69 -5.20 -2.00 -5.21
CA MET A 69 -3.76 -2.15 -4.98
C MET A 69 -3.03 -2.59 -6.24
N ARG A 70 -3.56 -3.61 -6.96
CA ARG A 70 -2.95 -4.12 -8.19
C ARG A 70 -2.92 -3.08 -9.30
N ASP A 71 -3.98 -2.29 -9.44
CA ASP A 71 -4.04 -1.20 -10.42
C ASP A 71 -2.96 -0.15 -10.13
N ILE A 72 -2.78 0.22 -8.86
CA ILE A 72 -1.72 1.15 -8.44
C ILE A 72 -0.33 0.57 -8.71
N ILE A 73 -0.09 -0.70 -8.35
CA ILE A 73 1.18 -1.38 -8.60
C ILE A 73 1.46 -1.42 -10.10
N HIS A 74 0.46 -1.70 -10.92
CA HIS A 74 0.59 -1.68 -12.38
C HIS A 74 1.01 -0.29 -12.87
N ALA A 75 0.34 0.77 -12.43
CA ALA A 75 0.69 2.14 -12.79
C ALA A 75 2.13 2.50 -12.39
N ILE A 76 2.58 2.09 -11.19
CA ILE A 76 3.95 2.30 -10.72
C ILE A 76 4.96 1.58 -11.61
N THR A 77 4.75 0.27 -11.84
CA THR A 77 5.73 -0.58 -12.53
C THR A 77 5.83 -0.31 -14.03
N THR A 78 4.78 0.26 -14.63
CA THR A 78 4.77 0.66 -16.05
C THR A 78 5.16 2.12 -16.28
N SER A 79 5.34 2.91 -15.20
CA SER A 79 5.70 4.32 -15.29
C SER A 79 7.11 4.52 -15.81
N SER A 80 7.26 5.43 -16.77
CA SER A 80 8.58 5.93 -17.21
C SER A 80 9.17 6.98 -16.27
N THR A 81 8.32 7.61 -15.42
CA THR A 81 8.77 8.54 -14.39
C THR A 81 9.10 7.75 -13.12
N PRO A 82 10.26 7.94 -12.49
CA PRO A 82 10.59 7.32 -11.22
C PRO A 82 9.55 7.64 -10.14
N ILE A 83 9.17 6.64 -9.35
CA ILE A 83 8.20 6.80 -8.26
C ILE A 83 8.85 6.37 -6.96
N ALA A 84 8.87 7.28 -6.00
CA ALA A 84 9.24 7.01 -4.62
C ALA A 84 8.00 6.96 -3.75
N THR A 85 7.90 5.97 -2.87
CA THR A 85 6.87 5.98 -1.82
C THR A 85 7.53 6.30 -0.50
N TRP A 86 7.02 7.33 0.16
CA TRP A 86 7.44 7.76 1.48
C TRP A 86 6.32 7.54 2.49
N VAL A 87 6.53 6.62 3.43
CA VAL A 87 5.61 6.46 4.56
C VAL A 87 5.89 7.57 5.54
N GLY A 88 5.01 8.53 5.61
CA GLY A 88 5.19 9.75 6.40
C GLY A 88 3.92 10.59 6.49
N PRO A 89 3.93 11.55 7.42
CA PRO A 89 4.98 11.87 8.41
C PRO A 89 5.12 10.83 9.52
N SER A 90 5.91 11.12 10.57
CA SER A 90 6.03 10.24 11.75
C SER A 90 4.67 9.83 12.30
N GLY A 91 4.52 8.55 12.64
CA GLY A 91 3.26 7.94 13.07
C GLY A 91 2.38 7.40 11.95
N SER A 92 2.72 7.68 10.70
CA SER A 92 2.03 7.12 9.52
C SER A 92 2.29 5.63 9.37
N ARG A 93 1.46 4.97 8.56
CA ARG A 93 1.57 3.54 8.30
C ARG A 93 1.37 3.19 6.82
N ALA A 94 2.01 2.12 6.40
CA ALA A 94 1.75 1.43 5.14
C ALA A 94 1.32 0.00 5.46
N ALA A 95 0.06 -0.20 5.82
CA ALA A 95 -0.45 -1.51 6.20
C ALA A 95 -1.15 -2.20 5.03
N SER A 96 -1.13 -3.55 5.02
CA SER A 96 -1.81 -4.38 4.02
C SER A 96 -1.47 -3.95 2.58
N ALA A 97 -2.44 -3.48 1.78
CA ALA A 97 -2.21 -2.98 0.42
C ALA A 97 -1.08 -1.93 0.34
N GLY A 98 -0.94 -1.07 1.36
CA GLY A 98 0.13 -0.08 1.43
C GLY A 98 1.52 -0.69 1.46
N THR A 99 1.69 -1.85 2.10
CA THR A 99 2.96 -2.58 2.12
C THR A 99 3.39 -2.98 0.70
N TYR A 100 2.48 -3.53 -0.08
CA TYR A 100 2.77 -3.97 -1.45
C TYR A 100 3.05 -2.80 -2.38
N ILE A 101 2.29 -1.69 -2.25
CA ILE A 101 2.52 -0.47 -3.02
C ILE A 101 3.90 0.12 -2.72
N LEU A 102 4.28 0.19 -1.42
CA LEU A 102 5.60 0.65 -1.02
C LEU A 102 6.72 -0.20 -1.65
N LEU A 103 6.59 -1.54 -1.58
CA LEU A 103 7.59 -2.46 -2.11
C LEU A 103 7.66 -2.48 -3.64
N ALA A 104 6.57 -2.12 -4.33
CA ALA A 104 6.52 -2.02 -5.79
C ALA A 104 7.10 -0.70 -6.32
N SER A 105 7.34 0.27 -5.47
CA SER A 105 7.91 1.56 -5.86
C SER A 105 9.40 1.46 -6.17
N HIS A 106 9.90 2.35 -7.02
CA HIS A 106 11.32 2.40 -7.39
C HIS A 106 12.22 2.74 -6.20
N VAL A 107 11.69 3.56 -5.28
CA VAL A 107 12.35 3.91 -4.02
C VAL A 107 11.32 3.81 -2.89
N ALA A 108 11.66 3.10 -1.82
CA ALA A 108 10.84 2.96 -0.63
C ALA A 108 11.52 3.66 0.55
N VAL A 109 10.84 4.59 1.21
CA VAL A 109 11.36 5.38 2.31
C VAL A 109 10.34 5.42 3.44
N MET A 110 10.81 5.39 4.68
CA MET A 110 9.97 5.48 5.86
C MET A 110 10.49 6.57 6.80
N ALA A 111 9.59 7.40 7.31
CA ALA A 111 9.91 8.33 8.37
C ALA A 111 10.09 7.59 9.71
N GLU A 112 10.69 8.24 10.67
CA GLU A 112 10.82 7.69 12.03
C GLU A 112 9.43 7.40 12.63
N ALA A 113 9.32 6.37 13.45
CA ALA A 113 8.10 5.96 14.13
C ALA A 113 6.92 5.64 13.17
N THR A 114 7.19 5.22 11.95
CA THR A 114 6.19 4.72 11.01
C THR A 114 6.10 3.20 11.06
N ASN A 115 5.00 2.64 10.55
CA ASN A 115 4.73 1.21 10.61
C ASN A 115 4.52 0.62 9.21
N LEU A 116 5.04 -0.58 9.00
CA LEU A 116 4.88 -1.38 7.78
C LEU A 116 4.41 -2.77 8.16
N GLY A 117 3.44 -3.33 7.45
CA GLY A 117 3.08 -4.73 7.64
C GLY A 117 1.58 -5.02 7.60
N ALA A 118 1.18 -6.13 8.26
CA ALA A 118 -0.18 -6.69 8.23
C ALA A 118 -0.66 -6.93 6.77
N ALA A 119 0.20 -7.52 5.95
CA ALA A 119 -0.02 -7.70 4.52
C ALA A 119 -0.62 -9.06 4.16
N THR A 120 -1.10 -9.84 5.12
CA THR A 120 -1.79 -11.11 4.84
C THR A 120 -3.16 -10.82 4.23
N PRO A 121 -3.45 -11.29 3.00
CA PRO A 121 -4.76 -11.14 2.41
C PRO A 121 -5.83 -11.84 3.24
N VAL A 122 -6.94 -11.15 3.52
CA VAL A 122 -8.12 -11.72 4.17
C VAL A 122 -9.28 -11.72 3.18
N ALA A 123 -9.99 -12.84 3.08
CA ALA A 123 -11.17 -12.96 2.24
C ALA A 123 -12.33 -12.15 2.85
N LEU A 124 -12.88 -11.21 2.10
CA LEU A 124 -14.09 -10.49 2.49
C LEU A 124 -15.29 -11.41 2.26
N GLY A 125 -15.89 -11.91 3.33
CA GLY A 125 -17.09 -12.76 3.30
C GLY A 125 -16.86 -14.28 3.37
N GLY A 126 -15.64 -14.73 3.62
CA GLY A 126 -15.35 -16.13 3.96
C GLY A 126 -15.54 -16.42 5.44
N ALA A 127 -16.01 -17.65 5.75
CA ALA A 127 -16.06 -18.15 7.12
C ALA A 127 -14.67 -18.05 7.78
N PRO A 128 -14.58 -17.92 9.11
CA PRO A 128 -13.31 -17.87 9.82
C PRO A 128 -12.45 -19.08 9.44
N GLN A 129 -11.31 -18.85 8.83
CA GLN A 129 -10.32 -19.91 8.65
C GLN A 129 -9.79 -20.28 10.04
N PRO A 130 -9.76 -21.57 10.39
CA PRO A 130 -9.10 -21.98 11.62
C PRO A 130 -7.62 -21.58 11.54
N THR A 131 -7.20 -20.75 12.45
CA THR A 131 -5.79 -20.44 12.65
C THR A 131 -5.10 -21.74 13.06
N SER A 132 -4.30 -22.31 12.17
CA SER A 132 -3.32 -23.32 12.54
C SER A 132 -2.25 -22.65 13.40
N SER A 133 -2.48 -22.64 14.69
CA SER A 133 -1.42 -22.48 15.66
C SER A 133 -0.69 -23.83 15.72
N ASP A 134 0.38 -23.92 14.96
CA ASP A 134 1.40 -24.94 15.12
C ASP A 134 2.26 -24.52 16.32
N ASP A 135 1.87 -24.99 17.49
CA ASP A 135 2.77 -25.06 18.63
C ASP A 135 2.91 -26.55 18.96
N GLY A 136 3.97 -27.13 18.42
CA GLY A 136 4.44 -28.42 18.84
C GLY A 136 4.80 -28.42 20.32
N LYS A 137 4.18 -29.30 21.06
CA LYS A 137 4.86 -29.96 22.18
C LYS A 137 4.25 -31.32 22.47
N ASP A 138 5.15 -32.26 22.40
CA ASP A 138 5.07 -33.66 22.75
C ASP A 138 4.52 -33.95 24.16
N GLN A 139 4.01 -35.15 24.23
CA GLN A 139 4.09 -36.18 25.28
C GLN A 139 2.87 -36.48 26.11
N ASN A 140 2.35 -37.63 25.73
CA ASN A 140 2.27 -38.87 26.55
C ASN A 140 1.29 -38.91 27.75
N ALA A 141 0.53 -39.90 27.67
CA ALA A 141 0.11 -40.91 28.70
C ALA A 141 -1.39 -41.08 28.80
N GLU A 142 -1.77 -42.25 28.32
CA GLU A 142 -2.48 -43.34 29.00
C GLU A 142 -3.87 -43.09 29.61
N GLU A 143 -4.77 -43.83 28.97
CA GLU A 143 -5.74 -44.78 29.55
C GLU A 143 -6.76 -44.29 30.60
N THR A 144 -7.98 -44.50 30.37
CA THR A 144 -8.84 -45.55 30.91
C THR A 144 -10.32 -45.12 30.91
N SER A 145 -11.07 -45.87 30.18
CA SER A 145 -12.38 -46.46 30.48
C SER A 145 -13.58 -45.63 30.93
N GLU A 146 -14.61 -45.96 30.22
CA GLU A 146 -15.96 -46.37 30.67
C GLU A 146 -16.91 -45.34 31.27
N GLY A 147 -18.03 -45.30 30.62
CA GLY A 147 -19.25 -45.43 31.37
C GLY A 147 -20.42 -44.55 30.95
N THR A 148 -21.24 -45.13 30.08
CA THR A 148 -22.71 -45.15 30.17
C THR A 148 -23.55 -43.89 30.33
N ASN A 149 -24.36 -43.71 29.30
CA ASN A 149 -25.83 -43.66 29.34
C ASN A 149 -26.60 -42.41 29.80
N GLU A 150 -27.48 -42.12 28.88
CA GLU A 150 -28.95 -41.86 29.02
C GLU A 150 -29.35 -40.49 29.49
N SER A 151 -30.13 -39.86 28.79
CA SER A 151 -31.45 -39.82 28.31
C SER A 151 -31.95 -38.39 28.13
N SER A 152 -32.51 -38.20 26.99
CA SER A 152 -33.77 -37.52 26.71
C SER A 152 -34.30 -36.49 27.72
N GLU A 153 -34.54 -35.30 27.23
CA GLU A 153 -35.92 -34.78 27.30
C GLU A 153 -36.11 -33.55 26.39
N LYS A 154 -37.24 -33.59 25.81
CA LYS A 154 -37.80 -32.88 24.69
C LYS A 154 -38.72 -31.76 25.22
N VAL A 155 -38.71 -30.60 24.53
CA VAL A 155 -39.91 -29.76 24.26
C VAL A 155 -40.35 -28.76 25.37
N PRO A 156 -41.09 -27.67 25.03
CA PRO A 156 -41.38 -26.99 23.77
C PRO A 156 -41.32 -25.45 23.79
N ALA A 157 -41.56 -24.92 22.61
CA ALA A 157 -41.86 -23.52 22.31
C ALA A 157 -43.17 -23.01 22.96
N LYS A 158 -43.20 -21.70 23.23
CA LYS A 158 -44.42 -20.84 23.21
C LYS A 158 -43.96 -19.40 23.14
N THR A 159 -44.17 -18.73 22.05
CA THR A 159 -45.32 -18.00 21.52
C THR A 159 -45.79 -16.81 22.39
N ALA A 160 -45.79 -15.68 21.76
CA ALA A 160 -46.73 -14.55 21.73
C ALA A 160 -46.48 -13.35 22.64
N MET A 161 -46.38 -12.25 21.95
CA MET A 161 -47.25 -11.05 21.96
C MET A 161 -47.25 -10.24 23.27
N GLU A 162 -46.80 -9.05 23.17
CA GLU A 162 -47.52 -7.80 22.87
C GLU A 162 -46.53 -6.72 22.40
#